data_49165f4aec89c580b6752dc69115ae46
#
_entry.id   49165f4aec89c580b6752dc69115ae46
#
_cell.length_a   1.000
_cell.length_b   1.000
_cell.length_c   1.000
_cell.angle_alpha   90.00
_cell.angle_beta   90.00
_cell.angle_gamma   90.00
#
_symmetry.space_group_name_H-M   'P 1'
#
loop_
_entity.id
_entity.type
_entity.pdbx_description
1 polymer ?
#
loop_
_entity_poly.entity_id
_entity_poly.type
_entity_poly.pdbx_seq_one_letter_code
_entity_poly.pdbx_strand_id
1 'polypeptide(L)'
;MPALSLGLPTGGYLGGLVSDAVTATFSERWVATWSTAGIRGRTLAGAVLRRALAPLTGQVALVVVALTGGAVAVEKIFAIPGIGRELIEAASAQDVPALQAQILLLLALALTTGIIAGIVHRLLMGRAAGAGGLTAPPPVEQSGRAARVIAVIGAVLLVLMVAVGIRRDPYAIVADKLAEPSTSLPLGADSLGRDVLARVAHGALSTVTGAVAVTVVCFVIALLVGLVPRASAGFIEVANAAPPVLAGLIVAGVSGPSATGAAIAVASVGWAPLASHAAGLVAEARRRPDIL
;
A
#
# COMPACT_ATOMS: atom_id res chain seq x y z
N MET A 1 7.80 -19.69 9.87
CA MET A 1 7.26 -19.45 8.50
C MET A 1 6.39 -18.21 8.37
N PRO A 2 5.57 -17.76 9.37
CA PRO A 2 4.71 -16.56 9.21
C PRO A 2 5.49 -15.29 8.86
N ALA A 3 6.67 -15.07 9.45
CA ALA A 3 7.50 -13.90 9.14
C ALA A 3 7.97 -13.86 7.68
N LEU A 4 8.18 -15.00 7.06
CA LEU A 4 8.61 -15.08 5.65
C LEU A 4 7.49 -14.70 4.68
N SER A 5 6.23 -14.99 5.02
CA SER A 5 5.09 -14.63 4.18
C SER A 5 4.90 -13.11 4.01
N LEU A 6 5.27 -12.33 5.02
CA LEU A 6 5.28 -10.87 4.96
C LEU A 6 6.65 -10.32 4.52
N GLY A 7 7.73 -10.95 4.97
CA GLY A 7 9.09 -10.46 4.76
C GLY A 7 9.56 -10.56 3.31
N LEU A 8 9.25 -11.65 2.61
CA LEU A 8 9.70 -11.85 1.23
C LEU A 8 9.11 -10.83 0.24
N PRO A 9 7.76 -10.64 0.18
CA PRO A 9 7.19 -9.63 -0.71
C PRO A 9 7.65 -8.22 -0.37
N THR A 10 7.69 -7.89 0.93
CA THR A 10 8.11 -6.57 1.40
C THR A 10 9.58 -6.31 1.13
N GLY A 11 10.44 -7.32 1.36
CA GLY A 11 11.87 -7.23 1.05
C GLY A 11 12.14 -7.05 -0.43
N GLY A 12 11.40 -7.76 -1.29
CA GLY A 12 11.44 -7.58 -2.75
C GLY A 12 11.03 -6.16 -3.18
N TYR A 13 9.93 -5.66 -2.63
CA TYR A 13 9.45 -4.30 -2.90
C TYR A 13 10.47 -3.23 -2.46
N LEU A 14 10.92 -3.28 -1.20
CA LEU A 14 11.92 -2.33 -0.69
C LEU A 14 13.26 -2.44 -1.42
N GLY A 15 13.68 -3.65 -1.77
CA GLY A 15 14.88 -3.88 -2.56
C GLY A 15 14.81 -3.22 -3.94
N GLY A 16 13.66 -3.33 -4.62
CA GLY A 16 13.38 -2.62 -5.87
C GLY A 16 13.49 -1.10 -5.70
N LEU A 17 12.79 -0.53 -4.72
CA LEU A 17 12.85 0.91 -4.45
C LEU A 17 14.28 1.42 -4.19
N VAL A 18 15.06 0.69 -3.41
CA VAL A 18 16.46 1.05 -3.13
C VAL A 18 17.31 0.96 -4.41
N SER A 19 17.14 -0.10 -5.19
CA SER A 19 17.85 -0.28 -6.47
C SER A 19 17.57 0.87 -7.43
N ASP A 20 16.31 1.22 -7.59
CA ASP A 20 15.88 2.30 -8.49
C ASP A 20 16.41 3.65 -8.02
N ALA A 21 16.31 3.96 -6.72
CA ALA A 21 16.82 5.20 -6.15
C ALA A 21 18.34 5.34 -6.28
N VAL A 22 19.06 4.24 -6.05
CA VAL A 22 20.53 4.22 -6.20
C VAL A 22 20.93 4.40 -7.66
N THR A 23 20.28 3.68 -8.58
CA THR A 23 20.54 3.80 -10.02
C THR A 23 20.26 5.22 -10.52
N ALA A 24 19.12 5.80 -10.11
CA ALA A 24 18.76 7.17 -10.44
C ALA A 24 19.81 8.16 -9.91
N THR A 25 20.26 8.00 -8.67
CA THR A 25 21.27 8.89 -8.07
C THR A 25 22.61 8.76 -8.78
N PHE A 26 23.00 7.56 -9.23
CA PHE A 26 24.22 7.39 -9.99
C PHE A 26 24.20 8.11 -11.36
N SER A 27 23.04 8.31 -11.95
CA SER A 27 22.88 9.05 -13.22
C SER A 27 22.89 10.56 -13.05
N GLU A 28 22.89 11.10 -11.82
CA GLU A 28 22.94 12.55 -11.57
C GLU A 28 24.29 13.15 -11.99
N ARG A 29 24.26 14.37 -12.53
CA ARG A 29 25.46 15.08 -13.08
C ARG A 29 26.60 15.27 -12.06
N TRP A 30 26.29 15.47 -10.79
CA TRP A 30 27.28 15.66 -9.75
C TRP A 30 28.15 14.42 -9.55
N VAL A 31 27.61 13.19 -9.77
CA VAL A 31 28.38 11.93 -9.69
C VAL A 31 29.47 11.92 -10.75
N ALA A 32 29.15 12.31 -11.99
CA ALA A 32 30.12 12.43 -13.06
C ALA A 32 31.18 13.48 -12.71
N THR A 33 30.78 14.66 -12.22
CA THR A 33 31.69 15.72 -11.79
C THR A 33 32.64 15.27 -10.69
N TRP A 34 32.14 14.55 -9.68
CA TRP A 34 32.97 14.04 -8.60
C TRP A 34 33.94 12.98 -9.09
N SER A 35 33.51 12.10 -9.99
CA SER A 35 34.36 11.06 -10.56
C SER A 35 35.50 11.65 -11.40
N THR A 36 35.25 12.71 -12.17
CA THR A 36 36.30 13.44 -12.92
C THR A 36 37.23 14.22 -11.99
N ALA A 37 36.76 14.71 -10.84
CA ALA A 37 37.57 15.32 -9.80
C ALA A 37 38.40 14.30 -8.97
N GLY A 38 38.36 13.00 -9.33
CA GLY A 38 39.14 11.95 -8.66
C GLY A 38 38.48 11.36 -7.40
N ILE A 39 37.27 11.81 -7.01
CA ILE A 39 36.53 11.25 -5.86
C ILE A 39 35.87 9.96 -6.29
N ARG A 40 36.38 8.82 -5.79
CA ARG A 40 35.94 7.46 -6.19
C ARG A 40 35.79 6.55 -4.96
N GLY A 41 35.31 5.35 -5.20
CA GLY A 41 35.24 4.29 -4.20
C GLY A 41 34.25 4.60 -3.08
N ARG A 42 34.63 4.32 -1.84
CA ARG A 42 33.73 4.40 -0.66
C ARG A 42 33.15 5.79 -0.42
N THR A 43 33.87 6.86 -0.72
CA THR A 43 33.42 8.23 -0.52
C THR A 43 32.26 8.56 -1.47
N LEU A 44 32.42 8.25 -2.76
CA LEU A 44 31.38 8.45 -3.76
C LEU A 44 30.16 7.56 -3.48
N ALA A 45 30.38 6.26 -3.22
CA ALA A 45 29.32 5.32 -2.89
C ALA A 45 28.54 5.75 -1.64
N GLY A 46 29.20 6.21 -0.60
CA GLY A 46 28.56 6.73 0.61
C GLY A 46 27.70 7.96 0.37
N ALA A 47 28.16 8.88 -0.48
CA ALA A 47 27.41 10.08 -0.86
C ALA A 47 26.16 9.72 -1.68
N VAL A 48 26.31 8.81 -2.66
CA VAL A 48 25.20 8.29 -3.48
C VAL A 48 24.17 7.60 -2.60
N LEU A 49 24.61 6.67 -1.73
CA LEU A 49 23.71 5.93 -0.86
C LEU A 49 22.92 6.86 0.08
N ARG A 50 23.62 7.82 0.69
CA ARG A 50 23.01 8.81 1.57
C ARG A 50 21.94 9.63 0.86
N ARG A 51 22.20 10.07 -0.37
CA ARG A 51 21.26 10.84 -1.19
C ARG A 51 20.10 9.99 -1.70
N ALA A 52 20.36 8.74 -2.11
CA ALA A 52 19.34 7.81 -2.59
C ALA A 52 18.38 7.36 -1.48
N LEU A 53 18.89 7.11 -0.26
CA LEU A 53 18.06 6.60 0.84
C LEU A 53 17.22 7.70 1.51
N ALA A 54 17.63 8.97 1.47
CA ALA A 54 16.91 10.03 2.16
C ALA A 54 15.42 10.14 1.73
N PRO A 55 15.06 10.20 0.44
CA PRO A 55 13.64 10.25 0.04
C PRO A 55 12.86 8.96 0.34
N LEU A 56 13.55 7.82 0.51
CA LEU A 56 12.91 6.54 0.79
C LEU A 56 12.48 6.38 2.26
N THR A 57 12.98 7.19 3.18
CA THR A 57 12.68 7.06 4.61
C THR A 57 11.18 7.14 4.90
N GLY A 58 10.46 8.05 4.25
CA GLY A 58 9.00 8.17 4.37
C GLY A 58 8.27 6.95 3.80
N GLN A 59 8.72 6.43 2.66
CA GLN A 59 8.13 5.23 2.05
C GLN A 59 8.35 3.99 2.92
N VAL A 60 9.52 3.83 3.50
CA VAL A 60 9.81 2.75 4.45
C VAL A 60 8.89 2.84 5.67
N ALA A 61 8.67 4.05 6.21
CA ALA A 61 7.74 4.25 7.32
C ALA A 61 6.30 3.84 6.95
N LEU A 62 5.82 4.21 5.76
CA LEU A 62 4.51 3.81 5.26
C LEU A 62 4.41 2.30 5.10
N VAL A 63 5.46 1.64 4.59
CA VAL A 63 5.50 0.18 4.47
C VAL A 63 5.43 -0.50 5.83
N VAL A 64 6.15 0.00 6.84
CA VAL A 64 6.07 -0.53 8.22
C VAL A 64 4.65 -0.42 8.77
N VAL A 65 3.99 0.72 8.57
CA VAL A 65 2.59 0.90 8.99
C VAL A 65 1.66 -0.03 8.21
N ALA A 66 1.84 -0.18 6.90
CA ALA A 66 1.04 -1.08 6.06
C ALA A 66 1.21 -2.56 6.45
N LEU A 67 2.41 -2.96 6.88
CA LEU A 67 2.68 -4.31 7.40
C LEU A 67 1.83 -4.67 8.62
N THR A 68 1.44 -3.69 9.44
CA THR A 68 0.52 -3.97 10.57
C THR A 68 -0.82 -4.51 10.08
N GLY A 69 -1.34 -4.00 8.95
CA GLY A 69 -2.55 -4.53 8.32
C GLY A 69 -2.36 -5.95 7.76
N GLY A 70 -1.22 -6.21 7.12
CA GLY A 70 -0.87 -7.55 6.62
C GLY A 70 -0.64 -8.56 7.75
N ALA A 71 -0.06 -8.11 8.86
CA ALA A 71 0.17 -8.95 10.04
C ALA A 71 -1.14 -9.52 10.62
N VAL A 72 -2.22 -8.75 10.61
CA VAL A 72 -3.56 -9.21 11.05
C VAL A 72 -3.99 -10.49 10.35
N ALA A 73 -3.83 -10.56 9.02
CA ALA A 73 -4.19 -11.75 8.26
C ALA A 73 -3.30 -12.95 8.60
N VAL A 74 -2.00 -12.72 8.74
CA VAL A 74 -1.02 -13.76 9.10
C VAL A 74 -1.27 -14.28 10.51
N GLU A 75 -1.49 -13.39 11.48
CA GLU A 75 -1.81 -13.76 12.86
C GLU A 75 -3.07 -14.65 12.94
N LYS A 76 -4.09 -14.30 12.14
CA LYS A 76 -5.33 -15.10 12.09
C LYS A 76 -5.11 -16.46 11.45
N ILE A 77 -4.39 -16.54 10.32
CA ILE A 77 -4.17 -17.80 9.59
C ILE A 77 -3.29 -18.75 10.39
N PHE A 78 -2.23 -18.24 11.03
CA PHE A 78 -1.28 -19.04 11.78
C PHE A 78 -1.61 -19.17 13.27
N ALA A 79 -2.78 -18.66 13.70
CA ALA A 79 -3.23 -18.67 15.10
C ALA A 79 -2.21 -18.08 16.10
N ILE A 80 -1.49 -17.04 15.68
CA ILE A 80 -0.51 -16.35 16.50
C ILE A 80 -1.23 -15.34 17.39
N PRO A 81 -0.96 -15.31 18.72
CA PRO A 81 -1.48 -14.26 19.58
C PRO A 81 -0.77 -12.95 19.26
N GLY A 82 -1.48 -12.03 18.61
CA GLY A 82 -0.97 -10.74 18.19
C GLY A 82 -2.03 -9.66 18.23
N ILE A 83 -1.60 -8.40 18.11
CA ILE A 83 -2.49 -7.22 18.21
C ILE A 83 -3.58 -7.23 17.13
N GLY A 84 -3.26 -7.71 15.94
CA GLY A 84 -4.21 -7.75 14.84
C GLY A 84 -5.32 -8.77 15.04
N ARG A 85 -5.01 -9.92 15.60
CA ARG A 85 -6.00 -10.94 15.95
C ARG A 85 -6.93 -10.44 17.05
N GLU A 86 -6.37 -9.91 18.13
CA GLU A 86 -7.13 -9.32 19.23
C GLU A 86 -8.05 -8.19 18.75
N LEU A 87 -7.59 -7.36 17.79
CA LEU A 87 -8.41 -6.33 17.17
C LEU A 87 -9.64 -6.88 16.47
N ILE A 88 -9.49 -7.98 15.71
CA ILE A 88 -10.63 -8.63 15.04
C ILE A 88 -11.59 -9.21 16.07
N GLU A 89 -11.08 -9.84 17.13
CA GLU A 89 -11.89 -10.42 18.19
C GLU A 89 -12.65 -9.33 18.96
N ALA A 90 -11.98 -8.24 19.33
CA ALA A 90 -12.63 -7.09 19.98
C ALA A 90 -13.67 -6.41 19.09
N ALA A 91 -13.38 -6.25 17.78
CA ALA A 91 -14.34 -5.70 16.82
C ALA A 91 -15.57 -6.61 16.66
N SER A 92 -15.36 -7.92 16.60
CA SER A 92 -16.44 -8.90 16.46
C SER A 92 -17.31 -8.99 17.73
N ALA A 93 -16.70 -8.82 18.88
CA ALA A 93 -17.38 -8.78 20.19
C ALA A 93 -18.00 -7.40 20.50
N GLN A 94 -17.75 -6.39 19.67
CA GLN A 94 -18.12 -4.98 19.91
C GLN A 94 -17.58 -4.45 21.24
N ASP A 95 -16.41 -4.95 21.66
CA ASP A 95 -15.72 -4.48 22.86
C ASP A 95 -14.99 -3.15 22.56
N VAL A 96 -15.73 -2.06 22.71
CA VAL A 96 -15.25 -0.70 22.40
C VAL A 96 -14.04 -0.30 23.25
N PRO A 97 -13.95 -0.57 24.56
CA PRO A 97 -12.76 -0.27 25.35
C PRO A 97 -11.49 -0.99 24.86
N ALA A 98 -11.58 -2.29 24.57
CA ALA A 98 -10.46 -3.06 24.05
C ALA A 98 -10.03 -2.55 22.66
N LEU A 99 -10.99 -2.24 21.78
CA LEU A 99 -10.73 -1.63 20.48
C LEU A 99 -9.99 -0.29 20.61
N GLN A 100 -10.45 0.60 21.47
CA GLN A 100 -9.82 1.90 21.69
C GLN A 100 -8.37 1.75 22.16
N ALA A 101 -8.10 0.87 23.11
CA ALA A 101 -6.75 0.63 23.62
C ALA A 101 -5.80 0.15 22.50
N GLN A 102 -6.25 -0.77 21.67
CA GLN A 102 -5.46 -1.32 20.57
C GLN A 102 -5.26 -0.31 19.43
N ILE A 103 -6.27 0.50 19.14
CA ILE A 103 -6.18 1.60 18.17
C ILE A 103 -5.12 2.62 18.63
N LEU A 104 -5.14 3.01 19.90
CA LEU A 104 -4.15 3.92 20.46
C LEU A 104 -2.73 3.34 20.42
N LEU A 105 -2.58 2.03 20.64
CA LEU A 105 -1.29 1.35 20.51
C LEU A 105 -0.77 1.38 19.06
N LEU A 106 -1.62 1.08 18.09
CA LEU A 106 -1.24 1.16 16.66
C LEU A 106 -0.95 2.60 16.22
N LEU A 107 -1.70 3.57 16.72
CA LEU A 107 -1.43 4.99 16.47
C LEU A 107 -0.06 5.39 17.05
N ALA A 108 0.25 4.97 18.27
CA ALA A 108 1.55 5.21 18.87
C ALA A 108 2.68 4.56 18.04
N LEU A 109 2.47 3.35 17.53
CA LEU A 109 3.42 2.68 16.64
C LEU A 109 3.61 3.47 15.32
N ALA A 110 2.54 3.96 14.72
CA ALA A 110 2.61 4.76 13.51
C ALA A 110 3.35 6.09 13.75
N LEU A 111 3.03 6.79 14.84
CA LEU A 111 3.70 8.04 15.23
C LEU A 111 5.19 7.84 15.52
N THR A 112 5.55 6.81 16.28
CA THR A 112 6.96 6.51 16.58
C THR A 112 7.74 6.16 15.32
N THR A 113 7.15 5.36 14.42
CA THR A 113 7.75 5.04 13.13
C THR A 113 7.95 6.28 12.27
N GLY A 114 6.96 7.18 12.22
CA GLY A 114 7.06 8.46 11.50
C GLY A 114 8.13 9.39 12.07
N ILE A 115 8.21 9.49 13.40
CA ILE A 115 9.25 10.29 14.08
C ILE A 115 10.64 9.73 13.76
N ILE A 116 10.83 8.41 13.87
CA ILE A 116 12.12 7.75 13.56
C ILE A 116 12.49 8.01 12.09
N ALA A 117 11.55 7.84 11.16
CA ALA A 117 11.78 8.12 9.74
C ALA A 117 12.17 9.59 9.51
N GLY A 118 11.50 10.53 10.16
CA GLY A 118 11.83 11.97 10.11
C GLY A 118 13.23 12.27 10.65
N ILE A 119 13.63 11.65 11.74
CA ILE A 119 14.98 11.80 12.30
C ILE A 119 16.02 11.24 11.32
N VAL A 120 15.81 10.01 10.82
CA VAL A 120 16.71 9.37 9.85
C VAL A 120 16.82 10.22 8.58
N HIS A 121 15.70 10.72 8.06
CA HIS A 121 15.68 11.64 6.92
C HIS A 121 16.57 12.87 7.16
N ARG A 122 16.40 13.54 8.31
CA ARG A 122 17.22 14.72 8.68
C ARG A 122 18.70 14.39 8.82
N LEU A 123 19.04 13.23 9.38
CA LEU A 123 20.42 12.78 9.51
C LEU A 123 21.05 12.47 8.14
N LEU A 124 20.28 11.88 7.22
CA LEU A 124 20.73 11.59 5.87
C LEU A 124 20.91 12.87 5.03
N MET A 125 19.96 13.79 5.07
CA MET A 125 20.01 15.04 4.28
C MET A 125 20.93 16.09 4.88
N GLY A 126 21.15 16.10 6.19
CA GLY A 126 21.98 17.09 6.87
C GLY A 126 21.52 18.52 6.60
N ARG A 127 22.46 19.46 6.35
CA ARG A 127 22.15 20.87 6.03
C ARG A 127 21.44 21.08 4.69
N ALA A 128 21.44 20.09 3.79
CA ALA A 128 20.78 20.15 2.49
C ALA A 128 19.24 19.96 2.57
N ALA A 129 18.71 19.60 3.72
CA ALA A 129 17.26 19.40 3.91
C ALA A 129 16.40 20.65 3.65
N GLY A 130 17.01 21.85 3.71
CA GLY A 130 16.31 23.13 3.46
C GLY A 130 16.42 23.68 2.03
N ALA A 131 17.29 23.11 1.19
CA ALA A 131 17.47 23.55 -0.18
C ALA A 131 16.61 22.67 -1.09
N GLY A 132 15.34 23.05 -1.30
CA GLY A 132 14.29 22.34 -2.02
C GLY A 132 14.60 21.82 -3.43
N GLY A 133 15.53 20.90 -3.52
CA GLY A 133 15.93 20.21 -4.75
C GLY A 133 15.44 18.76 -4.75
N LEU A 134 14.13 18.54 -4.72
CA LEU A 134 13.57 17.26 -5.08
C LEU A 134 13.64 17.14 -6.61
N THR A 135 14.65 16.45 -7.09
CA THR A 135 14.69 16.01 -8.48
C THR A 135 13.46 15.12 -8.70
N ALA A 136 12.70 15.39 -9.75
CA ALA A 136 11.64 14.49 -10.17
C ALA A 136 12.18 13.06 -10.29
N PRO A 137 11.42 12.03 -9.87
CA PRO A 137 11.86 10.66 -10.06
C PRO A 137 12.18 10.45 -11.54
N PRO A 138 13.27 9.71 -11.86
CA PRO A 138 13.61 9.43 -13.24
C PRO A 138 12.43 8.71 -13.91
N PRO A 139 12.28 8.90 -15.23
CA PRO A 139 11.26 8.19 -15.97
C PRO A 139 11.47 6.69 -15.74
N VAL A 140 10.38 6.00 -15.34
CA VAL A 140 10.39 4.57 -15.11
C VAL A 140 10.91 3.89 -16.37
N GLU A 141 12.06 3.22 -16.27
CA GLU A 141 12.55 2.41 -17.38
C GLU A 141 11.45 1.44 -17.81
N GLN A 142 11.15 1.45 -19.11
CA GLN A 142 10.09 0.60 -19.63
C GLN A 142 10.41 -0.85 -19.29
N SER A 143 9.52 -1.46 -18.53
CA SER A 143 9.58 -2.88 -18.17
C SER A 143 9.94 -3.73 -19.39
N GLY A 144 10.94 -4.58 -19.26
CA GLY A 144 11.45 -5.40 -20.36
C GLY A 144 10.31 -6.20 -21.02
N ARG A 145 10.46 -6.47 -22.31
CA ARG A 145 9.43 -7.18 -23.10
C ARG A 145 8.96 -8.47 -22.42
N ALA A 146 9.88 -9.22 -21.78
CA ALA A 146 9.56 -10.43 -21.04
C ALA A 146 8.64 -10.17 -19.82
N ALA A 147 8.91 -9.15 -19.01
CA ALA A 147 8.08 -8.81 -17.85
C ALA A 147 6.67 -8.38 -18.28
N ARG A 148 6.56 -7.65 -19.39
CA ARG A 148 5.25 -7.26 -19.96
C ARG A 148 4.47 -8.48 -20.45
N VAL A 149 5.12 -9.42 -21.14
CA VAL A 149 4.49 -10.67 -21.58
C VAL A 149 4.00 -11.50 -20.41
N ILE A 150 4.82 -11.68 -19.38
CA ILE A 150 4.43 -12.41 -18.15
C ILE A 150 3.23 -11.73 -17.48
N ALA A 151 3.25 -10.40 -17.34
CA ALA A 151 2.14 -9.65 -16.76
C ALA A 151 0.84 -9.81 -17.56
N VAL A 152 0.92 -9.75 -18.91
CA VAL A 152 -0.24 -9.95 -19.79
C VAL A 152 -0.79 -11.36 -19.67
N ILE A 153 0.08 -12.38 -19.71
CA ILE A 153 -0.33 -13.78 -19.55
C ILE A 153 -1.01 -13.97 -18.18
N GLY A 154 -0.42 -13.46 -17.08
CA GLY A 154 -1.01 -13.53 -15.75
C GLY A 154 -2.39 -12.86 -15.67
N ALA A 155 -2.52 -11.67 -16.26
CA ALA A 155 -3.80 -10.96 -16.32
C ALA A 155 -4.86 -11.73 -17.14
N VAL A 156 -4.49 -12.29 -18.29
CA VAL A 156 -5.40 -13.09 -19.13
C VAL A 156 -5.85 -14.35 -18.38
N LEU A 157 -4.94 -15.06 -17.72
CA LEU A 157 -5.29 -16.25 -16.93
C LEU A 157 -6.24 -15.90 -15.78
N LEU A 158 -6.00 -14.79 -15.09
CA LEU A 158 -6.88 -14.31 -14.02
C LEU A 158 -8.28 -14.00 -14.56
N VAL A 159 -8.37 -13.26 -15.67
CA VAL A 159 -9.65 -12.92 -16.31
C VAL A 159 -10.40 -14.17 -16.76
N LEU A 160 -9.71 -15.13 -17.37
CA LEU A 160 -10.31 -16.41 -17.77
C LEU A 160 -10.81 -17.20 -16.58
N MET A 161 -10.04 -17.28 -15.50
CA MET A 161 -10.44 -17.95 -14.26
C MET A 161 -11.71 -17.34 -13.67
N VAL A 162 -11.79 -16.01 -13.61
CA VAL A 162 -12.99 -15.30 -13.16
C VAL A 162 -14.17 -15.52 -14.10
N ALA A 163 -13.97 -15.43 -15.42
CA ALA A 163 -15.02 -15.59 -16.41
C ALA A 163 -15.64 -16.99 -16.42
N VAL A 164 -14.84 -18.03 -16.16
CA VAL A 164 -15.33 -19.40 -16.02
C VAL A 164 -16.04 -19.62 -14.69
N GLY A 165 -15.47 -19.11 -13.60
CA GLY A 165 -16.00 -19.32 -12.26
C GLY A 165 -17.30 -18.55 -11.99
N ILE A 166 -17.50 -17.36 -12.59
CA ILE A 166 -18.69 -16.52 -12.36
C ILE A 166 -19.98 -17.13 -12.88
N ARG A 167 -19.88 -18.07 -13.83
CA ARG A 167 -21.05 -18.79 -14.38
C ARG A 167 -21.54 -19.91 -13.48
N ARG A 168 -20.82 -20.22 -12.40
CA ARG A 168 -21.10 -21.31 -11.46
C ARG A 168 -21.65 -20.71 -10.17
N ASP A 169 -22.51 -21.45 -9.47
CA ASP A 169 -23.07 -21.01 -8.18
C ASP A 169 -22.00 -21.19 -7.07
N PRO A 170 -21.61 -20.10 -6.36
CA PRO A 170 -20.61 -20.18 -5.30
C PRO A 170 -21.13 -20.81 -4.00
N TYR A 171 -22.44 -21.03 -3.87
CA TYR A 171 -23.08 -21.56 -2.66
C TYR A 171 -23.58 -22.99 -2.82
N ALA A 172 -23.74 -23.49 -4.05
CA ALA A 172 -24.21 -24.83 -4.30
C ALA A 172 -23.19 -25.88 -3.81
N ILE A 173 -23.69 -26.91 -3.14
CA ILE A 173 -22.93 -28.11 -2.78
C ILE A 173 -22.94 -29.01 -4.01
N VAL A 174 -21.80 -29.19 -4.66
CA VAL A 174 -21.69 -29.87 -5.97
C VAL A 174 -20.84 -31.15 -5.91
N ALA A 175 -20.16 -31.37 -4.79
CA ALA A 175 -19.29 -32.54 -4.61
C ALA A 175 -19.15 -32.92 -3.13
N ASP A 176 -18.40 -33.99 -2.86
CA ASP A 176 -17.98 -34.35 -1.51
C ASP A 176 -17.03 -33.30 -0.91
N LYS A 177 -16.97 -33.27 0.43
CA LYS A 177 -16.06 -32.37 1.17
C LYS A 177 -14.63 -32.61 0.73
N LEU A 178 -13.93 -31.48 0.44
CA LEU A 178 -12.55 -31.51 0.04
C LEU A 178 -12.25 -32.35 -1.20
N ALA A 179 -13.23 -32.49 -2.11
CA ALA A 179 -13.01 -33.19 -3.36
C ALA A 179 -11.84 -32.62 -4.13
N GLU A 180 -10.99 -33.48 -4.67
CA GLU A 180 -9.77 -33.10 -5.41
C GLU A 180 -10.11 -32.37 -6.72
N PRO A 181 -9.18 -31.58 -7.25
CA PRO A 181 -9.32 -30.95 -8.55
C PRO A 181 -9.61 -31.94 -9.67
N SER A 182 -10.59 -31.61 -10.51
CA SER A 182 -11.05 -32.45 -11.63
C SER A 182 -11.42 -31.58 -12.83
N THR A 183 -11.72 -32.19 -13.97
CA THR A 183 -12.17 -31.45 -15.16
C THR A 183 -13.49 -30.69 -14.94
N SER A 184 -14.37 -31.19 -14.09
CA SER A 184 -15.63 -30.56 -13.68
C SER A 184 -15.42 -29.52 -12.58
N LEU A 185 -14.44 -29.71 -11.69
CA LEU A 185 -14.09 -28.86 -10.56
C LEU A 185 -12.59 -28.51 -10.61
N PRO A 186 -12.17 -27.54 -11.44
CA PRO A 186 -10.75 -27.27 -11.69
C PRO A 186 -9.92 -26.94 -10.44
N LEU A 187 -10.52 -26.35 -9.39
CA LEU A 187 -9.89 -26.05 -8.11
C LEU A 187 -10.42 -26.94 -6.96
N GLY A 188 -11.17 -27.99 -7.28
CA GLY A 188 -11.76 -28.87 -6.28
C GLY A 188 -12.91 -28.24 -5.50
N ALA A 189 -13.29 -28.89 -4.38
CA ALA A 189 -14.36 -28.47 -3.50
C ALA A 189 -13.83 -28.05 -2.12
N ASP A 190 -14.57 -27.15 -1.45
CA ASP A 190 -14.25 -26.71 -0.09
C ASP A 190 -14.72 -27.72 0.98
N SER A 191 -14.54 -27.36 2.27
CA SER A 191 -14.97 -28.18 3.41
C SER A 191 -16.47 -28.42 3.49
N LEU A 192 -17.27 -27.73 2.68
CA LEU A 192 -18.72 -27.91 2.57
C LEU A 192 -19.16 -28.53 1.24
N GLY A 193 -18.20 -28.91 0.37
CA GLY A 193 -18.48 -29.47 -0.96
C GLY A 193 -18.85 -28.45 -2.02
N ARG A 194 -18.55 -27.15 -1.83
CA ARG A 194 -18.84 -26.08 -2.78
C ARG A 194 -17.66 -25.87 -3.72
N ASP A 195 -17.95 -25.47 -4.97
CA ASP A 195 -16.93 -25.20 -5.99
C ASP A 195 -16.01 -24.05 -5.58
N VAL A 196 -14.73 -24.34 -5.38
CA VAL A 196 -13.71 -23.34 -5.00
C VAL A 196 -13.51 -22.30 -6.09
N LEU A 197 -13.54 -22.70 -7.38
CA LEU A 197 -13.39 -21.78 -8.50
C LEU A 197 -14.54 -20.75 -8.56
N ALA A 198 -15.78 -21.22 -8.36
CA ALA A 198 -16.94 -20.32 -8.29
C ALA A 198 -16.79 -19.30 -7.17
N ARG A 199 -16.40 -19.74 -5.99
CA ARG A 199 -16.24 -18.89 -4.81
C ARG A 199 -15.13 -17.85 -4.99
N VAL A 200 -13.97 -18.27 -5.53
CA VAL A 200 -12.86 -17.37 -5.83
C VAL A 200 -13.26 -16.33 -6.87
N ALA A 201 -13.97 -16.74 -7.94
CA ALA A 201 -14.39 -15.83 -8.99
C ALA A 201 -15.38 -14.76 -8.49
N HIS A 202 -16.41 -15.16 -7.74
CA HIS A 202 -17.39 -14.22 -7.17
C HIS A 202 -16.76 -13.32 -6.10
N GLY A 203 -15.88 -13.89 -5.26
CA GLY A 203 -15.11 -13.12 -4.28
C GLY A 203 -14.20 -12.08 -4.93
N ALA A 204 -13.46 -12.49 -5.98
CA ALA A 204 -12.60 -11.59 -6.74
C ALA A 204 -13.39 -10.45 -7.40
N LEU A 205 -14.53 -10.77 -8.04
CA LEU A 205 -15.37 -9.74 -8.65
C LEU A 205 -15.92 -8.76 -7.62
N SER A 206 -16.45 -9.26 -6.50
CA SER A 206 -16.96 -8.42 -5.41
C SER A 206 -15.88 -7.50 -4.85
N THR A 207 -14.68 -8.06 -4.62
CA THR A 207 -13.54 -7.28 -4.09
C THR A 207 -13.06 -6.23 -5.09
N VAL A 208 -12.90 -6.59 -6.37
CA VAL A 208 -12.42 -5.66 -7.40
C VAL A 208 -13.44 -4.55 -7.65
N THR A 209 -14.74 -4.89 -7.78
CA THR A 209 -15.76 -3.86 -7.98
C THR A 209 -15.87 -2.91 -6.80
N GLY A 210 -15.80 -3.44 -5.57
CA GLY A 210 -15.75 -2.63 -4.36
C GLY A 210 -14.51 -1.72 -4.31
N ALA A 211 -13.34 -2.27 -4.61
CA ALA A 211 -12.10 -1.50 -4.63
C ALA A 211 -12.12 -0.38 -5.70
N VAL A 212 -12.62 -0.69 -6.90
CA VAL A 212 -12.75 0.32 -7.98
C VAL A 212 -13.74 1.42 -7.55
N ALA A 213 -14.88 1.07 -7.00
CA ALA A 213 -15.87 2.05 -6.55
C ALA A 213 -15.29 2.98 -5.48
N VAL A 214 -14.62 2.44 -4.46
CA VAL A 214 -13.96 3.23 -3.41
C VAL A 214 -12.84 4.09 -4.00
N THR A 215 -12.03 3.55 -4.91
CA THR A 215 -10.96 4.31 -5.56
C THR A 215 -11.49 5.50 -6.35
N VAL A 216 -12.58 5.32 -7.10
CA VAL A 216 -13.24 6.42 -7.83
C VAL A 216 -13.74 7.50 -6.86
N VAL A 217 -14.38 7.10 -5.77
CA VAL A 217 -14.83 8.04 -4.74
C VAL A 217 -13.65 8.81 -4.13
N CYS A 218 -12.59 8.11 -3.72
CA CYS A 218 -11.38 8.73 -3.20
C CYS A 218 -10.74 9.68 -4.21
N PHE A 219 -10.70 9.31 -5.48
CA PHE A 219 -10.14 10.14 -6.55
C PHE A 219 -10.94 11.43 -6.75
N VAL A 220 -12.27 11.34 -6.79
CA VAL A 220 -13.14 12.52 -6.91
C VAL A 220 -12.94 13.46 -5.72
N ILE A 221 -12.96 12.94 -4.49
CA ILE A 221 -12.72 13.73 -3.28
C ILE A 221 -11.33 14.38 -3.34
N ALA A 222 -10.31 13.60 -3.71
CA ALA A 222 -8.94 14.08 -3.81
C ALA A 222 -8.77 15.22 -4.81
N LEU A 223 -9.42 15.14 -5.97
CA LEU A 223 -9.41 16.22 -6.95
C LEU A 223 -10.09 17.48 -6.38
N LEU A 224 -11.29 17.36 -5.84
CA LEU A 224 -12.04 18.49 -5.29
C LEU A 224 -11.26 19.22 -4.18
N VAL A 225 -10.66 18.46 -3.27
CA VAL A 225 -9.87 18.97 -2.14
C VAL A 225 -8.52 19.51 -2.61
N GLY A 226 -7.83 18.77 -3.51
CA GLY A 226 -6.50 19.11 -4.00
C GLY A 226 -6.46 20.36 -4.90
N LEU A 227 -7.57 20.72 -5.56
CA LEU A 227 -7.68 21.92 -6.36
C LEU A 227 -7.68 23.22 -5.53
N VAL A 228 -7.91 23.14 -4.22
CA VAL A 228 -7.92 24.29 -3.30
C VAL A 228 -6.82 24.15 -2.23
N PRO A 229 -5.53 24.11 -2.61
CA PRO A 229 -4.43 23.71 -1.72
C PRO A 229 -4.24 24.62 -0.51
N ARG A 230 -4.58 25.91 -0.60
CA ARG A 230 -4.43 26.86 0.51
C ARG A 230 -5.41 26.62 1.66
N ALA A 231 -6.62 26.17 1.36
CA ALA A 231 -7.64 25.92 2.37
C ALA A 231 -7.63 24.49 2.91
N SER A 232 -7.10 23.54 2.12
CA SER A 232 -7.20 22.11 2.41
C SER A 232 -5.93 21.51 3.02
N ALA A 233 -4.79 22.23 3.06
CA ALA A 233 -3.50 21.68 3.49
C ALA A 233 -3.56 21.01 4.87
N GLY A 234 -4.07 21.70 5.89
CA GLY A 234 -4.19 21.13 7.24
C GLY A 234 -5.13 19.92 7.32
N PHE A 235 -6.21 19.93 6.50
CA PHE A 235 -7.16 18.83 6.45
C PHE A 235 -6.55 17.57 5.81
N ILE A 236 -5.76 17.76 4.75
CA ILE A 236 -5.01 16.71 4.08
C ILE A 236 -3.97 16.09 5.03
N GLU A 237 -3.25 16.91 5.81
CA GLU A 237 -2.26 16.42 6.77
C GLU A 237 -2.89 15.58 7.88
N VAL A 238 -4.00 16.03 8.45
CA VAL A 238 -4.74 15.28 9.48
C VAL A 238 -5.24 13.94 8.93
N ALA A 239 -5.82 13.94 7.73
CA ALA A 239 -6.32 12.72 7.10
C ALA A 239 -5.18 11.74 6.73
N ASN A 240 -4.02 12.24 6.28
CA ASN A 240 -2.84 11.42 6.02
C ASN A 240 -2.21 10.82 7.28
N ALA A 241 -2.36 11.47 8.43
CA ALA A 241 -1.86 10.95 9.69
C ALA A 241 -2.70 9.77 10.23
N ALA A 242 -3.94 9.59 9.72
CA ALA A 242 -4.83 8.51 10.16
C ALA A 242 -4.59 7.23 9.33
N PRO A 243 -4.08 6.13 9.90
CA PRO A 243 -3.96 4.86 9.20
C PRO A 243 -5.33 4.34 8.76
N PRO A 244 -5.52 3.92 7.48
CA PRO A 244 -6.81 3.43 6.98
C PRO A 244 -7.39 2.25 7.77
N VAL A 245 -6.52 1.42 8.34
CA VAL A 245 -6.92 0.30 9.20
C VAL A 245 -7.65 0.78 10.46
N LEU A 246 -7.23 1.91 11.04
CA LEU A 246 -7.89 2.46 12.22
C LEU A 246 -9.30 2.94 11.90
N ALA A 247 -9.50 3.61 10.76
CA ALA A 247 -10.82 3.99 10.30
C ALA A 247 -11.73 2.75 10.12
N GLY A 248 -11.17 1.67 9.52
CA GLY A 248 -11.86 0.39 9.37
C GLY A 248 -12.33 -0.21 10.69
N LEU A 249 -11.47 -0.19 11.69
CA LEU A 249 -11.76 -0.74 13.01
C LEU A 249 -12.79 0.09 13.78
N ILE A 250 -12.72 1.42 13.69
CA ILE A 250 -13.73 2.30 14.29
C ILE A 250 -15.10 2.02 13.69
N VAL A 251 -15.19 1.95 12.36
CA VAL A 251 -16.46 1.66 11.66
C VAL A 251 -16.96 0.26 12.02
N ALA A 252 -16.09 -0.74 12.01
CA ALA A 252 -16.45 -2.11 12.37
C ALA A 252 -16.92 -2.24 13.84
N GLY A 253 -16.29 -1.51 14.76
CA GLY A 253 -16.67 -1.50 16.18
C GLY A 253 -18.03 -0.85 16.44
N VAL A 254 -18.41 0.15 15.63
CA VAL A 254 -19.71 0.87 15.78
C VAL A 254 -20.84 0.17 15.04
N SER A 255 -20.61 -0.24 13.78
CA SER A 255 -21.67 -0.75 12.89
C SER A 255 -21.62 -2.26 12.66
N GLY A 256 -20.65 -2.95 13.28
CA GLY A 256 -20.33 -4.34 12.99
C GLY A 256 -19.50 -4.51 11.71
N PRO A 257 -18.86 -5.69 11.52
CA PRO A 257 -18.06 -5.97 10.34
C PRO A 257 -18.96 -6.14 9.11
N SER A 258 -18.76 -5.29 8.11
CA SER A 258 -19.50 -5.32 6.85
C SER A 258 -18.66 -4.81 5.68
N ALA A 259 -18.95 -5.26 4.46
CA ALA A 259 -18.28 -4.77 3.24
C ALA A 259 -18.54 -3.28 3.02
N THR A 260 -19.73 -2.80 3.32
CA THR A 260 -20.10 -1.38 3.25
C THR A 260 -19.33 -0.56 4.28
N GLY A 261 -19.23 -1.05 5.52
CA GLY A 261 -18.43 -0.41 6.56
C GLY A 261 -16.96 -0.30 6.17
N ALA A 262 -16.37 -1.37 5.61
CA ALA A 262 -15.02 -1.34 5.11
C ALA A 262 -14.82 -0.32 3.98
N ALA A 263 -15.76 -0.23 3.03
CA ALA A 263 -15.74 0.76 1.96
C ALA A 263 -15.78 2.20 2.48
N ILE A 264 -16.68 2.49 3.44
CA ILE A 264 -16.78 3.80 4.10
C ILE A 264 -15.48 4.14 4.83
N ALA A 265 -14.94 3.20 5.57
CA ALA A 265 -13.70 3.38 6.31
C ALA A 265 -12.53 3.74 5.41
N VAL A 266 -12.33 3.00 4.32
CA VAL A 266 -11.26 3.30 3.35
C VAL A 266 -11.52 4.63 2.65
N ALA A 267 -12.77 4.90 2.27
CA ALA A 267 -13.13 6.16 1.62
C ALA A 267 -12.92 7.38 2.53
N SER A 268 -13.04 7.24 3.85
CA SER A 268 -12.90 8.36 4.80
C SER A 268 -11.48 8.93 4.87
N VAL A 269 -10.45 8.12 4.61
CA VAL A 269 -9.03 8.53 4.71
C VAL A 269 -8.23 8.31 3.43
N GLY A 270 -8.66 7.38 2.56
CA GLY A 270 -7.92 6.95 1.37
C GLY A 270 -7.75 8.03 0.28
N TRP A 271 -8.53 9.09 0.32
CA TRP A 271 -8.43 10.24 -0.60
C TRP A 271 -7.22 11.15 -0.29
N ALA A 272 -6.75 11.17 0.97
CA ALA A 272 -5.80 12.17 1.43
C ALA A 272 -4.42 12.10 0.75
N PRO A 273 -3.79 10.93 0.52
CA PRO A 273 -2.54 10.84 -0.24
C PRO A 273 -2.67 11.34 -1.68
N LEU A 274 -3.80 11.05 -2.32
CA LEU A 274 -4.10 11.52 -3.68
C LEU A 274 -4.31 13.04 -3.71
N ALA A 275 -4.99 13.60 -2.71
CA ALA A 275 -5.20 15.04 -2.57
C ALA A 275 -3.89 15.79 -2.33
N SER A 276 -2.97 15.26 -1.51
CA SER A 276 -1.66 15.87 -1.31
C SER A 276 -0.84 15.91 -2.60
N HIS A 277 -0.92 14.84 -3.41
CA HIS A 277 -0.26 14.81 -4.71
C HIS A 277 -0.87 15.84 -5.69
N ALA A 278 -2.20 15.89 -5.79
CA ALA A 278 -2.91 16.85 -6.62
C ALA A 278 -2.59 18.30 -6.21
N ALA A 279 -2.59 18.59 -4.91
CA ALA A 279 -2.24 19.92 -4.38
C ALA A 279 -0.80 20.31 -4.71
N GLY A 280 0.14 19.35 -4.65
CA GLY A 280 1.52 19.54 -5.06
C GLY A 280 1.66 19.92 -6.54
N LEU A 281 0.98 19.22 -7.43
CA LEU A 281 0.97 19.51 -8.87
C LEU A 281 0.36 20.89 -9.18
N VAL A 282 -0.73 21.26 -8.52
CA VAL A 282 -1.35 22.59 -8.65
C VAL A 282 -0.41 23.68 -8.17
N ALA A 283 0.26 23.46 -7.03
CA ALA A 283 1.23 24.43 -6.51
C ALA A 283 2.45 24.60 -7.44
N GLU A 284 2.91 23.51 -8.06
CA GLU A 284 3.99 23.56 -9.05
C GLU A 284 3.56 24.27 -10.34
N ALA A 285 2.38 23.93 -10.88
CA ALA A 285 1.83 24.58 -12.07
C ALA A 285 1.68 26.08 -11.89
N ARG A 286 1.25 26.54 -10.72
CA ARG A 286 1.13 27.98 -10.39
C ARG A 286 2.49 28.73 -10.26
N ARG A 287 3.60 27.99 -10.12
CA ARG A 287 4.96 28.58 -10.06
C ARG A 287 5.60 28.69 -11.44
N ARG A 288 5.05 28.09 -12.47
CA ARG A 288 5.58 28.15 -13.84
C ARG A 288 5.13 29.45 -14.49
N PRO A 289 6.07 30.32 -14.93
CA PRO A 289 5.74 31.63 -15.50
C PRO A 289 5.09 31.57 -16.89
N ASP A 290 5.09 30.40 -17.52
CA ASP A 290 4.59 30.14 -18.86
C ASP A 290 3.07 29.83 -18.90
N ILE A 291 2.38 29.82 -17.76
CA ILE A 291 0.96 29.49 -17.66
C ILE A 291 0.11 30.72 -17.28
N LEU A 292 0.76 31.87 -17.03
CA LEU A 292 0.14 33.18 -16.84
C LEU A 292 0.37 34.04 -18.07
#